data_1c4765901c64f6fcf155225793d00e71
#
_entry.id   1c4765901c64f6fcf155225793d00e71
#
_cell.length_a   1.000
_cell.length_b   1.000
_cell.length_c   1.000
_cell.angle_alpha   90.00
_cell.angle_beta   90.00
_cell.angle_gamma   90.00
#
_symmetry.space_group_name_H-M   'P 1'
#
loop_
_entity.id
_entity.type
_entity.pdbx_description
1 polymer ?
#
loop_
_entity_poly.entity_id
_entity_poly.type
_entity_poly.pdbx_seq_one_letter_code
_entity_poly.pdbx_strand_id
1 'polypeptide(L)'
;MNNQTLMQYFEWYLPSDGQHWTRLANDAQHLADLGISHIWMPPAFKATNENDVGYGVYDLFDLGEFEQKGTVRTKYGFKEDYLQAIQTLKSHGIQPMADVVLNHKAAADHLETFQVIEVDAEDRTKELGEAFTINGWTGFTFDGRQNTYNDFHWHWYHFTGTDYDAKRRKSGIYLIQGDNKGWAQEELVDNENGNYDYLMYADLDFKHPEVVQNIYDWADWFIQTTGVTGLRLDAVKHIDSFFMSNFIRDMKEKYGQDFYVFGEFWNPDKDANLDYLEKIEDRFDLVDVRLHMNLFEASQAGAAYDLRNILNDSLAQIKPDKAVTFVDNHDTQRGQALESTVEEWFKPAAYALLLLRQQGLPCVFYGDYYGISGKYAQEDFKEVLDKLLAIRKNLAYGEQVDYFDDANCIGWVRSGAENQTPLAVLISNAQANSKSMFVGHEWADQTFVDLLGNHAEQVTINSNGYGDFPVAEASVSVWGLPN
;
A
#
# COMPACT_ATOMS: atom_id res chain seq x y z
N MET A 1 7.53 -18.12 -14.92
CA MET A 1 7.25 -17.48 -13.62
C MET A 1 5.78 -17.12 -13.60
N ASN A 2 5.06 -17.38 -12.52
CA ASN A 2 3.66 -16.95 -12.42
C ASN A 2 3.59 -15.45 -12.14
N ASN A 3 2.61 -14.76 -12.72
CA ASN A 3 2.33 -13.37 -12.41
C ASN A 3 1.95 -13.24 -10.92
N GLN A 4 2.65 -12.42 -10.16
CA GLN A 4 2.32 -12.10 -8.78
C GLN A 4 1.26 -10.99 -8.76
N THR A 5 0.33 -11.07 -7.82
CA THR A 5 -0.72 -10.07 -7.59
C THR A 5 -0.92 -9.89 -6.09
N LEU A 6 -0.78 -8.66 -5.62
CA LEU A 6 -1.08 -8.27 -4.25
C LEU A 6 -2.54 -7.86 -4.14
N MET A 7 -3.17 -8.12 -3.00
CA MET A 7 -4.44 -7.51 -2.64
C MET A 7 -4.34 -6.89 -1.26
N GLN A 8 -4.67 -5.61 -1.15
CA GLN A 8 -4.96 -4.95 0.12
C GLN A 8 -6.33 -5.43 0.59
N TYR A 9 -6.36 -6.29 1.62
CA TYR A 9 -7.61 -6.94 2.07
C TYR A 9 -8.29 -6.14 3.18
N PHE A 10 -8.41 -4.85 3.05
CA PHE A 10 -9.18 -3.97 3.93
C PHE A 10 -9.46 -2.61 3.29
N GLU A 11 -10.44 -1.90 3.83
CA GLU A 11 -10.74 -0.50 3.56
C GLU A 11 -11.06 0.22 4.88
N TRP A 12 -11.09 1.56 4.87
CA TRP A 12 -11.15 2.35 6.10
C TRP A 12 -12.44 2.18 6.91
N TYR A 13 -13.58 2.02 6.23
CA TYR A 13 -14.91 2.00 6.87
C TYR A 13 -15.43 0.60 7.21
N LEU A 14 -14.58 -0.42 7.15
CA LEU A 14 -14.94 -1.77 7.59
C LEU A 14 -15.60 -1.75 8.99
N PRO A 15 -16.61 -2.59 9.22
CA PRO A 15 -17.26 -2.66 10.52
C PRO A 15 -16.30 -3.12 11.63
N SER A 16 -16.46 -2.54 12.82
CA SER A 16 -15.73 -2.96 14.03
C SER A 16 -16.45 -4.10 14.72
N ASP A 17 -16.63 -5.22 14.04
CA ASP A 17 -17.36 -6.39 14.55
C ASP A 17 -16.47 -7.56 14.97
N GLY A 18 -15.15 -7.40 14.84
CA GLY A 18 -14.17 -8.42 15.20
C GLY A 18 -14.20 -9.68 14.32
N GLN A 19 -14.78 -9.61 13.10
CA GLN A 19 -14.95 -10.77 12.23
C GLN A 19 -14.08 -10.72 10.97
N HIS A 20 -13.23 -9.72 10.83
CA HIS A 20 -12.50 -9.51 9.58
C HIS A 20 -11.50 -10.64 9.28
N TRP A 21 -10.80 -11.14 10.30
CA TRP A 21 -9.88 -12.26 10.14
C TRP A 21 -10.60 -13.55 9.73
N THR A 22 -11.79 -13.77 10.29
CA THR A 22 -12.65 -14.90 9.91
C THR A 22 -13.14 -14.78 8.46
N ARG A 23 -13.50 -13.57 8.02
CA ARG A 23 -13.87 -13.31 6.61
C ARG A 23 -12.69 -13.63 5.69
N LEU A 24 -11.49 -13.14 6.01
CA LEU A 24 -10.29 -13.41 5.24
C LEU A 24 -9.97 -14.91 5.14
N ALA A 25 -10.06 -15.63 6.26
CA ALA A 25 -9.86 -17.08 6.26
C ALA A 25 -10.86 -17.81 5.36
N ASN A 26 -12.14 -17.42 5.42
CA ASN A 26 -13.19 -18.02 4.59
C ASN A 26 -13.03 -17.71 3.11
N ASP A 27 -12.40 -16.61 2.76
CA ASP A 27 -12.21 -16.13 1.40
C ASP A 27 -10.93 -16.67 0.72
N ALA A 28 -10.04 -17.28 1.48
CA ALA A 28 -8.70 -17.66 1.03
C ALA A 28 -8.69 -18.54 -0.25
N GLN A 29 -9.63 -19.50 -0.36
CA GLN A 29 -9.75 -20.34 -1.55
C GLN A 29 -10.14 -19.51 -2.79
N HIS A 30 -11.12 -18.63 -2.64
CA HIS A 30 -11.57 -17.76 -3.73
C HIS A 30 -10.42 -16.85 -4.22
N LEU A 31 -9.69 -16.25 -3.30
CA LEU A 31 -8.54 -15.38 -3.62
C LEU A 31 -7.43 -16.15 -4.36
N ALA A 32 -7.15 -17.39 -3.94
CA ALA A 32 -6.20 -18.27 -4.63
C ALA A 32 -6.67 -18.64 -6.05
N ASP A 33 -7.96 -18.90 -6.21
CA ASP A 33 -8.56 -19.21 -7.51
C ASP A 33 -8.45 -18.02 -8.48
N LEU A 34 -8.57 -16.81 -7.98
CA LEU A 34 -8.34 -15.56 -8.73
C LEU A 34 -6.86 -15.31 -9.10
N GLY A 35 -5.92 -16.00 -8.45
CA GLY A 35 -4.49 -15.80 -8.69
C GLY A 35 -3.87 -14.71 -7.81
N ILE A 36 -4.53 -14.32 -6.72
CA ILE A 36 -3.92 -13.48 -5.69
C ILE A 36 -2.80 -14.28 -5.02
N SER A 37 -1.60 -13.73 -5.04
CA SER A 37 -0.40 -14.38 -4.50
C SER A 37 0.02 -13.83 -3.13
N HIS A 38 -0.35 -12.59 -2.83
CA HIS A 38 -0.01 -11.91 -1.59
C HIS A 38 -1.24 -11.18 -1.04
N ILE A 39 -1.42 -11.21 0.27
CA ILE A 39 -2.45 -10.45 0.97
C ILE A 39 -1.78 -9.47 1.92
N TRP A 40 -2.01 -8.18 1.72
CA TRP A 40 -1.71 -7.13 2.66
C TRP A 40 -2.88 -6.99 3.64
N MET A 41 -2.67 -7.47 4.86
CA MET A 41 -3.63 -7.41 5.97
C MET A 41 -3.51 -6.08 6.71
N PRO A 42 -4.61 -5.54 7.28
CA PRO A 42 -4.55 -4.32 8.09
C PRO A 42 -3.71 -4.50 9.36
N PRO A 43 -3.30 -3.39 10.04
CA PRO A 43 -2.56 -3.48 11.30
C PRO A 43 -3.30 -4.32 12.33
N ALA A 44 -2.63 -5.35 12.86
CA ALA A 44 -3.23 -6.32 13.79
C ALA A 44 -3.02 -5.97 15.27
N PHE A 45 -2.29 -4.88 15.55
CA PHE A 45 -1.87 -4.47 16.89
C PHE A 45 -2.98 -3.79 17.68
N LYS A 46 -2.88 -3.84 19.01
CA LYS A 46 -3.76 -3.05 19.87
C LYS A 46 -3.61 -1.57 19.55
N ALA A 47 -4.72 -0.94 19.22
CA ALA A 47 -4.80 0.48 18.88
C ALA A 47 -5.50 1.29 19.99
N THR A 48 -5.87 2.54 19.73
CA THR A 48 -6.44 3.46 20.71
C THR A 48 -7.76 2.98 21.31
N ASN A 49 -8.54 2.22 20.54
CA ASN A 49 -9.81 1.62 20.94
C ASN A 49 -10.24 0.54 19.92
N GLU A 50 -11.35 -0.15 20.18
CA GLU A 50 -11.85 -1.25 19.33
C GLU A 50 -12.33 -0.82 17.92
N ASN A 51 -12.54 0.47 17.67
CA ASN A 51 -12.98 0.99 16.37
C ASN A 51 -11.84 1.53 15.53
N ASP A 52 -10.64 1.68 16.11
CA ASP A 52 -9.47 2.19 15.42
C ASP A 52 -9.03 1.23 14.30
N VAL A 53 -8.77 1.77 13.13
CA VAL A 53 -8.32 1.00 11.96
C VAL A 53 -6.91 0.41 12.10
N GLY A 54 -6.22 0.72 13.20
CA GLY A 54 -4.93 0.15 13.56
C GLY A 54 -3.75 1.11 13.47
N TYR A 55 -3.93 2.31 12.92
CA TYR A 55 -2.84 3.29 12.77
C TYR A 55 -2.60 4.11 14.05
N GLY A 56 -3.54 4.17 14.98
CA GLY A 56 -3.31 4.68 16.32
C GLY A 56 -2.70 3.62 17.25
N VAL A 57 -1.48 3.17 16.96
CA VAL A 57 -0.85 2.03 17.64
C VAL A 57 -0.58 2.32 19.12
N TYR A 58 -1.14 1.48 19.98
CA TYR A 58 -0.86 1.49 21.42
C TYR A 58 0.22 0.45 21.78
N ASP A 59 -0.05 -0.84 21.55
CA ASP A 59 0.85 -1.93 21.95
C ASP A 59 1.13 -2.89 20.79
N LEU A 60 2.37 -2.90 20.32
CA LEU A 60 2.83 -3.79 19.24
C LEU A 60 2.87 -5.27 19.65
N PHE A 61 2.93 -5.57 20.96
CA PHE A 61 2.96 -6.94 21.49
C PHE A 61 1.57 -7.49 21.85
N ASP A 62 0.50 -6.76 21.53
CA ASP A 62 -0.89 -7.22 21.73
C ASP A 62 -1.64 -7.28 20.39
N LEU A 63 -1.94 -8.47 19.94
CA LEU A 63 -2.65 -8.77 18.69
C LEU A 63 -4.17 -9.00 18.90
N GLY A 64 -4.73 -8.44 19.97
CA GLY A 64 -6.13 -8.73 20.39
C GLY A 64 -6.21 -9.90 21.37
N GLU A 65 -5.31 -9.93 22.35
CA GLU A 65 -5.18 -10.98 23.36
C GLU A 65 -5.42 -10.46 24.77
N PHE A 66 -5.08 -9.21 25.06
CA PHE A 66 -5.13 -8.62 26.41
C PHE A 66 -6.21 -7.56 26.54
N GLU A 67 -6.83 -7.46 27.74
CA GLU A 67 -7.76 -6.38 28.06
C GLU A 67 -6.99 -5.06 28.19
N GLN A 68 -6.97 -4.28 27.12
CA GLN A 68 -6.29 -2.98 27.02
C GLN A 68 -7.15 -2.01 26.22
N LYS A 69 -7.16 -0.75 26.60
CA LYS A 69 -7.96 0.31 25.94
C LYS A 69 -9.46 -0.03 25.81
N GLY A 70 -9.99 -0.75 26.84
CA GLY A 70 -11.40 -1.10 26.95
C GLY A 70 -11.86 -2.25 26.05
N THR A 71 -10.93 -3.04 25.54
CA THR A 71 -11.24 -4.20 24.69
C THR A 71 -10.14 -5.26 24.74
N VAL A 72 -10.51 -6.54 24.56
CA VAL A 72 -9.54 -7.60 24.30
C VAL A 72 -9.20 -7.64 22.80
N ARG A 73 -10.21 -7.71 21.94
CA ARG A 73 -10.04 -7.77 20.50
C ARG A 73 -9.56 -6.44 19.87
N THR A 74 -9.02 -6.49 18.69
CA THR A 74 -8.87 -5.34 17.80
C THR A 74 -10.16 -5.12 16.99
N LYS A 75 -10.23 -4.08 16.16
CA LYS A 75 -11.31 -3.87 15.18
C LYS A 75 -11.58 -5.14 14.37
N TYR A 76 -10.54 -5.87 14.03
CA TYR A 76 -10.54 -6.97 13.05
C TYR A 76 -10.75 -8.35 13.67
N GLY A 77 -10.52 -8.53 14.98
CA GLY A 77 -10.72 -9.81 15.67
C GLY A 77 -9.75 -10.07 16.81
N PHE A 78 -9.74 -11.30 17.28
CA PHE A 78 -8.82 -11.79 18.29
C PHE A 78 -7.52 -12.32 17.65
N LYS A 79 -6.47 -12.48 18.45
CA LYS A 79 -5.18 -13.04 18.02
C LYS A 79 -5.32 -14.42 17.36
N GLU A 80 -6.13 -15.29 17.95
CA GLU A 80 -6.35 -16.64 17.42
C GLU A 80 -6.94 -16.61 16.02
N ASP A 81 -7.90 -15.71 15.75
CA ASP A 81 -8.51 -15.53 14.42
C ASP A 81 -7.49 -15.01 13.41
N TYR A 82 -6.62 -14.09 13.83
CA TYR A 82 -5.52 -13.58 13.01
C TYR A 82 -4.54 -14.69 12.62
N LEU A 83 -4.09 -15.48 13.58
CA LEU A 83 -3.20 -16.60 13.34
C LEU A 83 -3.84 -17.67 12.44
N GLN A 84 -5.12 -17.94 12.64
CA GLN A 84 -5.90 -18.86 11.79
C GLN A 84 -6.00 -18.35 10.36
N ALA A 85 -6.26 -17.05 10.15
CA ALA A 85 -6.30 -16.45 8.81
C ALA A 85 -4.95 -16.60 8.08
N ILE A 86 -3.84 -16.30 8.76
CA ILE A 86 -2.49 -16.48 8.22
C ILE A 86 -2.23 -17.92 7.80
N GLN A 87 -2.55 -18.87 8.68
CA GLN A 87 -2.36 -20.29 8.39
C GLN A 87 -3.21 -20.74 7.20
N THR A 88 -4.44 -20.26 7.12
CA THR A 88 -5.36 -20.59 6.02
C THR A 88 -4.85 -20.02 4.70
N LEU A 89 -4.43 -18.76 4.64
CA LEU A 89 -3.81 -18.17 3.45
C LEU A 89 -2.62 -19.01 2.96
N LYS A 90 -1.69 -19.35 3.86
CA LYS A 90 -0.52 -20.16 3.54
C LYS A 90 -0.88 -21.55 3.00
N SER A 91 -1.93 -22.18 3.53
CA SER A 91 -2.40 -23.48 3.05
C SER A 91 -2.97 -23.44 1.61
N HIS A 92 -3.38 -22.25 1.14
CA HIS A 92 -3.82 -21.98 -0.23
C HIS A 92 -2.72 -21.39 -1.12
N GLY A 93 -1.46 -21.33 -0.64
CA GLY A 93 -0.31 -20.80 -1.38
C GLY A 93 -0.24 -19.28 -1.46
N ILE A 94 -1.04 -18.57 -0.66
CA ILE A 94 -1.03 -17.11 -0.56
C ILE A 94 -0.07 -16.66 0.53
N GLN A 95 0.73 -15.63 0.24
CA GLN A 95 1.70 -15.06 1.16
C GLN A 95 1.03 -13.99 2.04
N PRO A 96 0.88 -14.19 3.37
CA PRO A 96 0.31 -13.19 4.26
C PRO A 96 1.34 -12.12 4.61
N MET A 97 0.98 -10.85 4.40
CA MET A 97 1.80 -9.68 4.73
C MET A 97 1.12 -8.84 5.81
N ALA A 98 1.89 -8.40 6.80
CA ALA A 98 1.37 -7.53 7.85
C ALA A 98 1.59 -6.05 7.53
N ASP A 99 0.61 -5.22 7.82
CA ASP A 99 0.78 -3.76 7.90
C ASP A 99 1.43 -3.39 9.23
N VAL A 100 2.52 -2.63 9.17
CA VAL A 100 3.38 -2.34 10.32
C VAL A 100 3.57 -0.85 10.49
N VAL A 101 3.14 -0.33 11.64
CA VAL A 101 3.21 1.08 12.00
C VAL A 101 4.30 1.27 13.05
N LEU A 102 5.46 1.77 12.64
CA LEU A 102 6.63 1.96 13.52
C LEU A 102 6.93 3.42 13.82
N ASN A 103 6.28 4.37 13.15
CA ASN A 103 6.61 5.78 13.28
C ASN A 103 6.27 6.35 14.65
N HIS A 104 5.14 5.94 15.24
CA HIS A 104 4.58 6.59 16.42
C HIS A 104 3.81 5.63 17.33
N LYS A 105 3.46 6.12 18.53
CA LYS A 105 2.56 5.46 19.49
C LYS A 105 1.47 6.41 19.96
N ALA A 106 0.28 5.86 20.14
CA ALA A 106 -0.92 6.60 20.54
C ALA A 106 -1.52 6.06 21.86
N ALA A 107 -2.37 6.86 22.50
CA ALA A 107 -3.13 6.50 23.69
C ALA A 107 -2.28 6.05 24.90
N ALA A 108 -1.21 6.79 25.20
CA ALA A 108 -0.38 6.55 26.40
C ALA A 108 -1.21 6.36 27.68
N ASP A 109 -0.67 5.63 28.64
CA ASP A 109 -1.35 5.30 29.89
C ASP A 109 -1.34 6.46 30.88
N HIS A 110 -0.29 7.28 30.86
CA HIS A 110 -0.19 8.43 31.75
C HIS A 110 0.60 9.59 31.14
N LEU A 111 0.38 10.77 31.73
CA LEU A 111 1.08 11.99 31.41
C LEU A 111 2.47 12.00 32.06
N GLU A 112 3.45 12.51 31.33
CA GLU A 112 4.78 12.82 31.86
C GLU A 112 5.08 14.31 31.68
N THR A 113 5.99 14.83 32.50
CA THR A 113 6.39 16.23 32.49
C THR A 113 7.81 16.37 31.92
N PHE A 114 7.94 17.10 30.82
CA PHE A 114 9.23 17.29 30.14
C PHE A 114 9.28 18.64 29.42
N GLN A 115 10.46 19.01 28.93
CA GLN A 115 10.67 20.25 28.19
C GLN A 115 10.52 20.02 26.69
N VAL A 116 9.95 21.02 26.02
CA VAL A 116 9.75 21.03 24.57
C VAL A 116 10.01 22.43 24.01
N ILE A 117 10.21 22.50 22.68
CA ILE A 117 10.06 23.71 21.88
C ILE A 117 8.89 23.47 20.92
N GLU A 118 7.97 24.43 20.83
CA GLU A 118 6.92 24.40 19.79
C GLU A 118 7.55 24.82 18.46
N VAL A 119 7.29 24.04 17.39
CA VAL A 119 7.79 24.32 16.05
C VAL A 119 6.65 24.62 15.08
N ASP A 120 6.98 25.26 13.97
CA ASP A 120 6.02 25.62 12.94
C ASP A 120 5.47 24.35 12.24
N ALA A 121 4.18 24.35 11.92
CA ALA A 121 3.53 23.21 11.29
C ALA A 121 3.94 22.97 9.84
N GLU A 122 4.36 24.02 9.14
CA GLU A 122 4.76 23.98 7.72
C GLU A 122 6.28 24.03 7.55
N ASP A 123 7.03 24.28 8.64
CA ASP A 123 8.49 24.28 8.67
C ASP A 123 8.99 23.81 10.04
N ARG A 124 9.24 22.51 10.16
CA ARG A 124 9.65 21.84 11.42
C ARG A 124 11.02 22.31 11.96
N THR A 125 11.81 23.00 11.13
CA THR A 125 13.10 23.57 11.52
C THR A 125 12.95 24.92 12.21
N LYS A 126 11.76 25.53 12.14
CA LYS A 126 11.47 26.85 12.69
C LYS A 126 10.85 26.75 14.09
N GLU A 127 11.61 27.12 15.08
CA GLU A 127 11.14 27.24 16.47
C GLU A 127 10.24 28.47 16.65
N LEU A 128 9.10 28.29 17.35
CA LEU A 128 8.12 29.35 17.62
C LEU A 128 8.32 30.07 18.97
N GLY A 129 9.38 29.76 19.68
CA GLY A 129 9.71 30.40 20.96
C GLY A 129 10.80 29.67 21.73
N GLU A 130 10.96 30.02 23.00
CA GLU A 130 11.89 29.36 23.90
C GLU A 130 11.33 28.04 24.43
N ALA A 131 12.21 27.15 24.91
CA ALA A 131 11.83 25.90 25.53
C ALA A 131 10.94 26.12 26.76
N PHE A 132 9.93 25.28 26.90
CA PHE A 132 9.02 25.32 28.04
C PHE A 132 8.56 23.94 28.46
N THR A 133 7.99 23.81 29.65
CA THR A 133 7.53 22.54 30.20
C THR A 133 6.08 22.26 29.80
N ILE A 134 5.82 21.06 29.31
CA ILE A 134 4.47 20.51 29.06
C ILE A 134 4.18 19.30 29.92
N ASN A 135 2.90 18.86 29.90
CA ASN A 135 2.50 17.51 30.28
C ASN A 135 2.03 16.78 29.01
N GLY A 136 2.85 15.85 28.52
CA GLY A 136 2.57 15.07 27.29
C GLY A 136 2.16 13.63 27.60
N TRP A 137 1.37 13.03 26.71
CA TRP A 137 0.96 11.63 26.76
C TRP A 137 2.07 10.75 26.16
N THR A 138 3.03 10.34 27.02
CA THR A 138 4.23 9.62 26.61
C THR A 138 4.59 8.42 27.48
N GLY A 139 3.89 8.21 28.60
CA GLY A 139 4.13 7.07 29.47
C GLY A 139 3.28 5.86 29.09
N PHE A 140 3.90 4.74 28.68
CA PHE A 140 3.23 3.50 28.34
C PHE A 140 3.72 2.36 29.24
N THR A 141 2.81 1.74 29.99
CA THR A 141 3.11 0.68 30.95
C THR A 141 2.50 -0.67 30.59
N PHE A 142 1.48 -0.67 29.69
CA PHE A 142 0.82 -1.87 29.19
C PHE A 142 0.32 -2.81 30.31
N ASP A 143 -0.32 -2.22 31.32
CA ASP A 143 -0.73 -2.93 32.55
C ASP A 143 -1.62 -4.15 32.27
N GLY A 144 -2.47 -4.11 31.24
CA GLY A 144 -3.32 -5.23 30.85
C GLY A 144 -2.53 -6.45 30.36
N ARG A 145 -1.36 -6.24 29.78
CA ARG A 145 -0.47 -7.31 29.30
C ARG A 145 0.43 -7.89 30.42
N GLN A 146 0.65 -7.18 31.51
CA GLN A 146 1.43 -7.62 32.67
C GLN A 146 2.83 -8.15 32.30
N ASN A 147 3.55 -7.41 31.45
CA ASN A 147 4.87 -7.77 30.95
C ASN A 147 4.96 -9.09 30.15
N THR A 148 3.82 -9.67 29.76
CA THR A 148 3.81 -10.82 28.86
C THR A 148 4.45 -10.44 27.53
N TYR A 149 5.37 -11.24 27.00
CA TYR A 149 6.19 -11.09 25.79
C TYR A 149 7.29 -10.05 25.89
N ASN A 150 7.10 -8.93 26.60
CA ASN A 150 8.06 -7.83 26.70
C ASN A 150 7.75 -6.99 27.97
N ASP A 151 8.78 -6.56 28.69
CA ASP A 151 8.67 -5.75 29.92
C ASP A 151 9.14 -4.31 29.71
N PHE A 152 9.35 -3.89 28.47
CA PHE A 152 9.77 -2.54 28.13
C PHE A 152 8.63 -1.54 28.32
N HIS A 153 8.90 -0.46 29.05
CA HIS A 153 7.99 0.66 29.25
C HIS A 153 8.50 1.89 28.50
N TRP A 154 7.60 2.61 27.87
CA TRP A 154 7.95 3.82 27.15
C TRP A 154 7.82 5.05 28.02
N HIS A 155 8.75 5.98 27.85
CA HIS A 155 8.82 7.26 28.52
C HIS A 155 9.11 8.37 27.51
N TRP A 156 8.85 9.63 27.92
CA TRP A 156 9.03 10.80 27.07
C TRP A 156 10.38 10.85 26.34
N TYR A 157 11.45 10.35 26.95
CA TYR A 157 12.79 10.35 26.36
C TYR A 157 12.98 9.27 25.25
N HIS A 158 12.01 8.43 24.98
CA HIS A 158 11.99 7.52 23.84
C HIS A 158 11.36 8.13 22.57
N PHE A 159 10.90 9.39 22.67
CA PHE A 159 10.22 10.07 21.56
C PHE A 159 10.97 11.33 21.14
N THR A 160 10.83 11.73 19.85
CA THR A 160 11.35 12.99 19.30
C THR A 160 10.35 14.11 19.47
N GLY A 161 9.05 13.84 19.38
CA GLY A 161 8.00 14.84 19.43
C GLY A 161 6.64 14.31 19.91
N THR A 162 5.74 15.26 20.18
CA THR A 162 4.34 15.00 20.53
C THR A 162 3.45 16.15 20.05
N ASP A 163 2.13 15.93 19.97
CA ASP A 163 1.16 16.87 19.39
C ASP A 163 0.26 17.58 20.41
N TYR A 164 0.38 17.27 21.70
CA TYR A 164 -0.55 17.83 22.70
C TYR A 164 0.07 18.16 24.06
N ASP A 165 -0.13 19.41 24.52
CA ASP A 165 0.14 19.83 25.89
C ASP A 165 -1.13 19.75 26.74
N ALA A 166 -1.25 18.72 27.56
CA ALA A 166 -2.39 18.51 28.45
C ALA A 166 -2.53 19.58 29.54
N LYS A 167 -1.41 20.23 29.94
CA LYS A 167 -1.41 21.30 30.93
C LYS A 167 -2.09 22.56 30.39
N ARG A 168 -1.82 22.92 29.13
CA ARG A 168 -2.42 24.09 28.49
C ARG A 168 -3.66 23.74 27.66
N ARG A 169 -3.92 22.45 27.44
CA ARG A 169 -4.96 21.91 26.53
C ARG A 169 -4.81 22.46 25.11
N LYS A 170 -3.58 22.45 24.61
CA LYS A 170 -3.23 23.02 23.32
C LYS A 170 -2.59 21.96 22.44
N SER A 171 -3.09 21.80 21.22
CA SER A 171 -2.42 21.05 20.16
C SER A 171 -1.36 21.91 19.47
N GLY A 172 -0.28 21.28 19.04
CA GLY A 172 0.82 21.89 18.33
C GLY A 172 1.84 20.80 18.01
N ILE A 173 2.96 21.16 17.39
CA ILE A 173 4.07 20.24 17.20
C ILE A 173 5.17 20.61 18.18
N TYR A 174 5.39 19.70 19.12
CA TYR A 174 6.28 19.92 20.25
C TYR A 174 7.52 19.04 20.14
N LEU A 175 8.64 19.64 19.73
CA LEU A 175 9.95 18.99 19.71
C LEU A 175 10.47 18.78 21.14
N ILE A 176 10.66 17.54 21.53
CA ILE A 176 11.13 17.16 22.88
C ILE A 176 12.59 17.58 23.07
N GLN A 177 12.89 18.19 24.21
CA GLN A 177 14.21 18.70 24.57
C GLN A 177 14.92 17.80 25.58
N GLY A 178 16.24 17.69 25.47
CA GLY A 178 17.09 16.89 26.36
C GLY A 178 18.40 16.50 25.71
N ASP A 179 19.20 15.71 26.42
CA ASP A 179 20.47 15.21 25.90
C ASP A 179 20.22 14.27 24.70
N ASN A 180 20.89 14.55 23.58
CA ASN A 180 20.76 13.82 22.30
C ASN A 180 19.36 13.86 21.67
N LYS A 181 18.49 14.82 22.08
CA LYS A 181 17.17 15.06 21.49
C LYS A 181 17.26 15.96 20.25
N GLY A 182 16.21 15.94 19.46
CA GLY A 182 16.07 16.64 18.19
C GLY A 182 15.37 15.74 17.16
N TRP A 183 14.96 16.30 16.06
CA TRP A 183 14.48 15.51 14.91
C TRP A 183 15.56 14.57 14.38
N ALA A 184 15.20 13.59 13.58
CA ALA A 184 16.15 12.85 12.77
C ALA A 184 16.99 13.80 11.90
N GLN A 185 18.18 13.37 11.48
CA GLN A 185 19.01 14.18 10.58
C GLN A 185 18.26 14.41 9.26
N GLU A 186 18.36 15.62 8.71
CA GLU A 186 17.61 16.06 7.53
C GLU A 186 17.79 15.12 6.32
N GLU A 187 18.97 14.57 6.13
CA GLU A 187 19.28 13.64 5.06
C GLU A 187 18.67 12.24 5.25
N LEU A 188 18.12 11.91 6.41
CA LEU A 188 17.61 10.58 6.74
C LEU A 188 16.08 10.45 6.65
N VAL A 189 15.38 11.58 6.56
CA VAL A 189 13.91 11.67 6.40
C VAL A 189 13.56 12.51 5.19
N ASP A 190 12.26 12.58 4.85
CA ASP A 190 11.80 13.47 3.78
C ASP A 190 11.98 14.95 4.18
N ASN A 191 12.30 15.81 3.21
CA ASN A 191 12.54 17.24 3.43
C ASN A 191 11.29 18.12 3.34
N GLU A 192 10.15 17.54 3.08
CA GLU A 192 8.86 18.24 3.15
C GLU A 192 8.71 18.89 4.54
N ASN A 193 8.15 20.08 4.59
CA ASN A 193 8.10 20.91 5.81
C ASN A 193 9.47 21.16 6.49
N GLY A 194 10.56 21.17 5.72
CA GLY A 194 11.92 21.39 6.21
C GLY A 194 12.59 20.16 6.84
N ASN A 195 11.86 19.36 7.56
CA ASN A 195 12.23 18.06 8.12
C ASN A 195 10.95 17.33 8.51
N TYR A 196 10.67 16.18 7.88
CA TYR A 196 9.40 15.50 8.12
C TYR A 196 9.55 14.23 9.00
N ASP A 197 10.40 14.28 10.02
CA ASP A 197 10.47 13.25 11.06
C ASP A 197 9.13 13.09 11.77
N TYR A 198 8.57 14.17 12.28
CA TYR A 198 7.30 14.17 13.01
C TYR A 198 6.08 14.05 12.09
N LEU A 199 5.29 12.99 12.25
CA LEU A 199 3.98 12.84 11.61
C LEU A 199 2.82 13.14 12.58
N MET A 200 2.69 12.36 13.65
CA MET A 200 1.59 12.46 14.62
C MET A 200 1.89 11.74 15.94
N TYR A 201 1.08 11.97 16.95
CA TYR A 201 1.11 11.34 18.29
C TYR A 201 2.47 11.45 18.98
N ALA A 202 2.94 10.38 19.63
CA ALA A 202 4.27 10.29 20.23
C ALA A 202 5.23 9.63 19.23
N ASP A 203 6.06 10.42 18.60
CA ASP A 203 6.95 10.05 17.51
C ASP A 203 8.20 9.34 18.04
N LEU A 204 8.56 8.17 17.48
CA LEU A 204 9.64 7.33 18.00
C LEU A 204 11.03 7.89 17.69
N ASP A 205 11.91 7.93 18.69
CA ASP A 205 13.30 8.36 18.53
C ASP A 205 14.22 7.18 18.12
N PHE A 206 14.41 6.97 16.83
CA PHE A 206 15.27 5.92 16.30
C PHE A 206 16.78 6.12 16.57
N LYS A 207 17.18 7.23 17.15
CA LYS A 207 18.53 7.45 17.68
C LYS A 207 18.70 6.83 19.08
N HIS A 208 17.59 6.55 19.77
CA HIS A 208 17.61 5.97 21.11
C HIS A 208 17.81 4.44 21.05
N PRO A 209 18.89 3.88 21.63
CA PRO A 209 19.22 2.47 21.47
C PRO A 209 18.17 1.53 22.05
N GLU A 210 17.47 1.91 23.12
CA GLU A 210 16.42 1.09 23.70
C GLU A 210 15.18 1.03 22.79
N VAL A 211 14.86 2.08 22.05
CA VAL A 211 13.80 2.11 21.04
C VAL A 211 14.14 1.13 19.92
N VAL A 212 15.34 1.26 19.35
CA VAL A 212 15.82 0.36 18.28
C VAL A 212 15.78 -1.08 18.74
N GLN A 213 16.31 -1.39 19.93
CA GLN A 213 16.32 -2.76 20.46
C GLN A 213 14.88 -3.30 20.64
N ASN A 214 13.98 -2.48 21.19
CA ASN A 214 12.58 -2.90 21.40
C ASN A 214 11.87 -3.20 20.08
N ILE A 215 12.14 -2.45 19.01
CA ILE A 215 11.58 -2.72 17.68
C ILE A 215 12.14 -4.04 17.10
N TYR A 216 13.43 -4.33 17.28
CA TYR A 216 14.01 -5.63 16.87
C TYR A 216 13.41 -6.80 17.66
N ASP A 217 13.28 -6.67 18.99
CA ASP A 217 12.68 -7.68 19.86
C ASP A 217 11.20 -7.94 19.47
N TRP A 218 10.48 -6.87 19.16
CA TRP A 218 9.12 -6.98 18.66
C TRP A 218 9.05 -7.69 17.31
N ALA A 219 9.89 -7.34 16.35
CA ALA A 219 9.87 -7.96 15.03
C ALA A 219 10.15 -9.46 15.10
N ASP A 220 11.11 -9.85 15.93
CA ASP A 220 11.42 -11.24 16.16
C ASP A 220 10.24 -12.01 16.77
N TRP A 221 9.65 -11.47 17.83
CA TRP A 221 8.46 -12.05 18.44
C TRP A 221 7.29 -12.14 17.47
N PHE A 222 7.04 -11.04 16.74
CA PHE A 222 5.90 -10.93 15.83
C PHE A 222 5.98 -11.94 14.69
N ILE A 223 7.12 -11.97 13.96
CA ILE A 223 7.30 -12.87 12.82
C ILE A 223 7.26 -14.33 13.26
N GLN A 224 7.91 -14.69 14.39
CA GLN A 224 7.89 -16.05 14.91
C GLN A 224 6.50 -16.48 15.40
N THR A 225 5.75 -15.57 16.02
CA THR A 225 4.41 -15.85 16.54
C THR A 225 3.39 -16.00 15.41
N THR A 226 3.46 -15.14 14.41
CA THR A 226 2.42 -15.05 13.36
C THR A 226 2.76 -15.89 12.14
N GLY A 227 4.03 -16.01 11.80
CA GLY A 227 4.48 -16.67 10.59
C GLY A 227 4.12 -15.90 9.31
N VAL A 228 3.94 -14.57 9.37
CA VAL A 228 3.83 -13.72 8.18
C VAL A 228 5.07 -13.83 7.31
N THR A 229 4.89 -13.64 6.02
CA THR A 229 5.95 -13.82 5.01
C THR A 229 6.42 -12.52 4.39
N GLY A 230 5.89 -11.40 4.87
CA GLY A 230 6.29 -10.08 4.42
C GLY A 230 5.65 -8.97 5.24
N LEU A 231 6.09 -7.73 4.97
CA LEU A 231 5.63 -6.53 5.65
C LEU A 231 5.25 -5.43 4.64
N ARG A 232 4.20 -4.70 4.95
CA ARG A 232 4.01 -3.32 4.47
C ARG A 232 4.43 -2.38 5.58
N LEU A 233 5.30 -1.46 5.28
CA LEU A 233 5.81 -0.48 6.23
C LEU A 233 5.08 0.85 6.05
N ASP A 234 4.36 1.26 7.08
CA ASP A 234 3.63 2.53 7.13
C ASP A 234 4.57 3.71 7.20
N ALA A 235 4.24 4.81 6.51
CA ALA A 235 4.80 6.14 6.68
C ALA A 235 6.34 6.22 6.69
N VAL A 236 7.03 5.42 5.83
CA VAL A 236 8.51 5.27 5.88
C VAL A 236 9.26 6.57 5.57
N LYS A 237 8.63 7.58 4.95
CA LYS A 237 9.28 8.87 4.68
C LYS A 237 9.56 9.68 5.95
N HIS A 238 8.90 9.33 7.07
CA HIS A 238 9.04 9.95 8.37
C HIS A 238 10.01 9.20 9.30
N ILE A 239 10.49 8.03 8.90
CA ILE A 239 11.37 7.18 9.69
C ILE A 239 12.80 7.27 9.16
N ASP A 240 13.77 7.33 10.05
CA ASP A 240 15.20 7.29 9.73
C ASP A 240 15.52 6.19 8.70
N SER A 241 15.93 6.60 7.50
CA SER A 241 16.19 5.70 6.36
C SER A 241 17.37 4.75 6.60
N PHE A 242 18.36 5.17 7.40
CA PHE A 242 19.47 4.31 7.77
C PHE A 242 19.01 3.19 8.72
N PHE A 243 18.15 3.53 9.70
CA PHE A 243 17.50 2.52 10.53
C PHE A 243 16.70 1.54 9.67
N MET A 244 15.85 2.04 8.76
CA MET A 244 15.00 1.20 7.90
C MET A 244 15.82 0.26 7.02
N SER A 245 16.89 0.75 6.40
CA SER A 245 17.78 -0.06 5.56
C SER A 245 18.40 -1.22 6.37
N ASN A 246 18.96 -0.92 7.56
CA ASN A 246 19.57 -1.93 8.43
C ASN A 246 18.52 -2.94 8.95
N PHE A 247 17.40 -2.45 9.42
CA PHE A 247 16.31 -3.28 9.95
C PHE A 247 15.83 -4.30 8.92
N ILE A 248 15.55 -3.87 7.69
CA ILE A 248 15.08 -4.79 6.64
C ILE A 248 16.18 -5.73 6.16
N ARG A 249 17.44 -5.28 6.06
CA ARG A 249 18.57 -6.18 5.80
C ARG A 249 18.61 -7.33 6.81
N ASP A 250 18.58 -7.00 8.10
CA ASP A 250 18.70 -7.97 9.19
C ASP A 250 17.50 -8.93 9.21
N MET A 251 16.28 -8.42 8.92
CA MET A 251 15.09 -9.27 8.77
C MET A 251 15.23 -10.26 7.60
N LYS A 252 15.69 -9.79 6.43
CA LYS A 252 15.91 -10.68 5.26
C LYS A 252 17.05 -11.68 5.48
N GLU A 253 18.10 -11.30 6.19
CA GLU A 253 19.17 -12.22 6.58
C GLU A 253 18.67 -13.32 7.51
N LYS A 254 17.77 -13.00 8.43
CA LYS A 254 17.25 -13.93 9.43
C LYS A 254 16.11 -14.80 8.92
N TYR A 255 15.17 -14.23 8.17
CA TYR A 255 13.92 -14.91 7.75
C TYR A 255 13.93 -15.37 6.29
N GLY A 256 14.95 -15.01 5.53
CA GLY A 256 15.15 -15.39 4.12
C GLY A 256 15.00 -14.20 3.17
N GLN A 257 15.72 -14.29 2.04
CA GLN A 257 15.70 -13.23 1.02
C GLN A 257 14.32 -13.07 0.34
N ASP A 258 13.50 -14.11 0.38
CA ASP A 258 12.13 -14.10 -0.15
C ASP A 258 11.12 -13.44 0.81
N PHE A 259 11.55 -12.98 2.00
CA PHE A 259 10.73 -12.19 2.91
C PHE A 259 10.42 -10.84 2.25
N TYR A 260 9.20 -10.73 1.71
CA TYR A 260 8.85 -9.60 0.86
C TYR A 260 8.47 -8.36 1.69
N VAL A 261 9.00 -7.21 1.31
CA VAL A 261 8.75 -5.95 2.01
C VAL A 261 8.49 -4.83 1.00
N PHE A 262 7.49 -4.01 1.27
CA PHE A 262 7.31 -2.74 0.60
C PHE A 262 6.92 -1.64 1.60
N GLY A 263 7.26 -0.40 1.26
CA GLY A 263 7.03 0.77 2.11
C GLY A 263 6.11 1.79 1.47
N GLU A 264 5.41 2.50 2.33
CA GLU A 264 4.67 3.69 1.93
C GLU A 264 5.57 4.93 2.06
N PHE A 265 6.17 5.31 0.94
CA PHE A 265 6.82 6.62 0.79
C PHE A 265 5.87 7.54 0.03
N TRP A 266 5.01 8.24 0.75
CA TRP A 266 3.94 9.06 0.15
C TRP A 266 4.49 10.37 -0.40
N ASN A 267 5.08 10.32 -1.59
CA ASN A 267 5.58 11.46 -2.32
C ASN A 267 5.47 11.18 -3.84
N PRO A 268 4.78 12.03 -4.64
CA PRO A 268 4.66 11.82 -6.09
C PRO A 268 5.91 12.26 -6.87
N ASP A 269 6.89 12.87 -6.23
CA ASP A 269 8.13 13.30 -6.87
C ASP A 269 9.05 12.09 -7.12
N LYS A 270 9.45 11.91 -8.40
CA LYS A 270 10.30 10.78 -8.80
C LYS A 270 11.70 10.84 -8.19
N ASP A 271 12.26 12.05 -8.08
CA ASP A 271 13.63 12.21 -7.60
C ASP A 271 13.70 11.93 -6.11
N ALA A 272 12.66 12.33 -5.34
CA ALA A 272 12.52 11.97 -3.93
C ALA A 272 12.40 10.44 -3.73
N ASN A 273 11.62 9.75 -4.57
CA ASN A 273 11.49 8.29 -4.51
C ASN A 273 12.81 7.58 -4.85
N LEU A 274 13.54 8.04 -5.87
CA LEU A 274 14.82 7.47 -6.26
C LEU A 274 15.90 7.71 -5.19
N ASP A 275 15.95 8.90 -4.61
CA ASP A 275 16.84 9.24 -3.49
C ASP A 275 16.58 8.35 -2.28
N TYR A 276 15.30 8.15 -1.93
CA TYR A 276 14.94 7.27 -0.83
C TYR A 276 15.33 5.80 -1.11
N LEU A 277 15.07 5.29 -2.31
CA LEU A 277 15.48 3.93 -2.70
C LEU A 277 17.01 3.76 -2.64
N GLU A 278 17.79 4.78 -3.02
CA GLU A 278 19.25 4.77 -2.88
C GLU A 278 19.67 4.73 -1.41
N LYS A 279 19.06 5.56 -0.55
CA LYS A 279 19.35 5.60 0.90
C LYS A 279 19.07 4.27 1.59
N ILE A 280 18.02 3.57 1.20
CA ILE A 280 17.71 2.24 1.73
C ILE A 280 18.42 1.10 0.97
N GLU A 281 19.32 1.41 0.05
CA GLU A 281 20.06 0.43 -0.77
C GLU A 281 19.13 -0.56 -1.52
N ASP A 282 17.98 -0.07 -2.01
CA ASP A 282 16.96 -0.89 -2.70
C ASP A 282 16.46 -2.11 -1.88
N ARG A 283 16.52 -2.05 -0.54
CA ARG A 283 16.19 -3.19 0.35
C ARG A 283 14.74 -3.63 0.24
N PHE A 284 13.84 -2.71 -0.11
CA PHE A 284 12.41 -3.00 -0.28
C PHE A 284 11.79 -2.13 -1.38
N ASP A 285 10.59 -2.49 -1.78
CA ASP A 285 9.84 -1.82 -2.84
C ASP A 285 9.01 -0.67 -2.27
N LEU A 286 8.54 0.25 -3.11
CA LEU A 286 7.69 1.36 -2.70
C LEU A 286 6.35 1.35 -3.42
N VAL A 287 5.31 1.87 -2.77
CA VAL A 287 4.05 2.18 -3.45
C VAL A 287 4.28 3.26 -4.50
N ASP A 288 3.74 3.08 -5.70
CA ASP A 288 3.91 4.01 -6.82
C ASP A 288 2.88 5.13 -6.76
N VAL A 289 3.14 6.11 -5.89
CA VAL A 289 2.25 7.26 -5.67
C VAL A 289 2.12 8.09 -6.95
N ARG A 290 3.20 8.23 -7.76
CA ARG A 290 3.12 9.00 -9.00
C ARG A 290 2.20 8.35 -10.02
N LEU A 291 2.23 7.03 -10.18
CA LEU A 291 1.30 6.34 -11.07
C LEU A 291 -0.14 6.52 -10.60
N HIS A 292 -0.41 6.36 -9.29
CA HIS A 292 -1.74 6.64 -8.74
C HIS A 292 -2.21 8.06 -9.08
N MET A 293 -1.37 9.09 -8.89
CA MET A 293 -1.72 10.46 -9.22
C MET A 293 -1.98 10.66 -10.72
N ASN A 294 -1.21 10.00 -11.60
CA ASN A 294 -1.47 10.04 -13.04
C ASN A 294 -2.83 9.42 -13.38
N LEU A 295 -3.21 8.31 -12.74
CA LEU A 295 -4.52 7.68 -12.92
C LEU A 295 -5.65 8.57 -12.40
N PHE A 296 -5.46 9.17 -11.24
CA PHE A 296 -6.42 10.13 -10.68
C PHE A 296 -6.61 11.33 -11.61
N GLU A 297 -5.52 12.00 -12.02
CA GLU A 297 -5.56 13.14 -12.94
C GLU A 297 -6.23 12.78 -14.28
N ALA A 298 -5.93 11.60 -14.83
CA ALA A 298 -6.55 11.11 -16.06
C ALA A 298 -8.06 10.91 -15.89
N SER A 299 -8.49 10.35 -14.76
CA SER A 299 -9.90 10.13 -14.47
C SER A 299 -10.68 11.44 -14.31
N GLN A 300 -10.06 12.48 -13.73
CA GLN A 300 -10.67 13.80 -13.55
C GLN A 300 -10.74 14.58 -14.86
N ALA A 301 -9.68 14.53 -15.66
CA ALA A 301 -9.57 15.32 -16.90
C ALA A 301 -10.28 14.68 -18.10
N GLY A 302 -10.57 13.37 -18.06
CA GLY A 302 -11.21 12.65 -19.15
C GLY A 302 -10.47 12.85 -20.48
N ALA A 303 -11.20 13.23 -21.53
CA ALA A 303 -10.65 13.44 -22.87
C ALA A 303 -9.57 14.54 -22.99
N ALA A 304 -9.42 15.38 -21.98
CA ALA A 304 -8.37 16.41 -21.94
C ALA A 304 -7.02 15.87 -21.46
N TYR A 305 -6.97 14.68 -20.86
CA TYR A 305 -5.73 14.04 -20.45
C TYR A 305 -5.08 13.31 -21.61
N ASP A 306 -3.79 13.52 -21.80
CA ASP A 306 -2.98 12.79 -22.80
C ASP A 306 -2.50 11.46 -22.23
N LEU A 307 -3.19 10.37 -22.57
CA LEU A 307 -2.89 9.00 -22.10
C LEU A 307 -1.47 8.54 -22.39
N ARG A 308 -0.77 9.13 -23.36
CA ARG A 308 0.64 8.81 -23.63
C ARG A 308 1.54 9.08 -22.42
N ASN A 309 1.08 9.94 -21.52
CA ASN A 309 1.79 10.36 -20.32
C ASN A 309 1.40 9.54 -19.07
N ILE A 310 0.54 8.54 -19.18
CA ILE A 310 -0.06 7.84 -18.02
C ILE A 310 1.00 7.17 -17.11
N LEU A 311 2.14 6.80 -17.65
CA LEU A 311 3.24 6.20 -16.88
C LEU A 311 4.36 7.20 -16.54
N ASN A 312 4.28 8.44 -17.02
CA ASN A 312 5.38 9.39 -16.87
C ASN A 312 5.76 9.62 -15.41
N ASP A 313 7.07 9.61 -15.17
CA ASP A 313 7.69 9.84 -13.86
C ASP A 313 7.29 8.85 -12.75
N SER A 314 6.54 7.77 -13.09
CA SER A 314 6.16 6.71 -12.15
C SER A 314 7.30 5.73 -11.88
N LEU A 315 7.28 5.08 -10.72
CA LEU A 315 8.23 3.99 -10.44
C LEU A 315 8.05 2.83 -11.43
N ALA A 316 6.82 2.53 -11.84
CA ALA A 316 6.53 1.52 -12.85
C ALA A 316 7.24 1.79 -14.19
N GLN A 317 7.51 3.07 -14.53
CA GLN A 317 8.26 3.44 -15.72
C GLN A 317 9.78 3.40 -15.48
N ILE A 318 10.26 3.97 -14.38
CA ILE A 318 11.69 4.26 -14.18
C ILE A 318 12.44 3.16 -13.41
N LYS A 319 11.75 2.44 -12.52
CA LYS A 319 12.31 1.37 -11.69
C LYS A 319 11.25 0.28 -11.41
N PRO A 320 10.76 -0.42 -12.45
CA PRO A 320 9.59 -1.28 -12.38
C PRO A 320 9.71 -2.45 -11.40
N ASP A 321 10.93 -2.88 -11.08
CA ASP A 321 11.24 -3.93 -10.11
C ASP A 321 11.08 -3.45 -8.65
N LYS A 322 10.90 -2.15 -8.44
CA LYS A 322 10.70 -1.51 -7.13
C LYS A 322 9.30 -0.89 -6.94
N ALA A 323 8.41 -1.09 -7.90
CA ALA A 323 7.11 -0.47 -7.92
C ALA A 323 6.01 -1.41 -7.42
N VAL A 324 5.28 -1.03 -6.36
CA VAL A 324 3.97 -1.60 -6.02
C VAL A 324 2.91 -0.66 -6.56
N THR A 325 2.24 -1.08 -7.63
CA THR A 325 1.26 -0.24 -8.34
C THR A 325 -0.15 -0.44 -7.79
N PHE A 326 -0.93 0.63 -7.68
CA PHE A 326 -2.30 0.59 -7.16
C PHE A 326 -3.20 1.61 -7.85
N VAL A 327 -4.50 1.35 -7.87
CA VAL A 327 -5.52 2.30 -8.36
C VAL A 327 -5.97 3.20 -7.23
N ASP A 328 -6.51 2.61 -6.16
CA ASP A 328 -6.86 3.27 -4.91
C ASP A 328 -6.37 2.45 -3.71
N ASN A 329 -6.36 3.06 -2.53
CA ASN A 329 -6.10 2.42 -1.25
C ASN A 329 -7.00 3.02 -0.15
N HIS A 330 -6.78 2.61 1.10
CA HIS A 330 -7.56 3.07 2.26
C HIS A 330 -7.39 4.56 2.59
N ASP A 331 -6.31 5.21 2.13
CA ASP A 331 -6.06 6.66 2.35
C ASP A 331 -6.53 7.53 1.17
N THR A 332 -6.58 6.99 -0.04
CA THR A 332 -7.07 7.72 -1.22
C THR A 332 -8.58 7.62 -1.41
N GLN A 333 -9.24 6.68 -0.73
CA GLN A 333 -10.70 6.52 -0.79
C GLN A 333 -11.43 7.76 -0.25
N ARG A 334 -12.68 7.95 -0.66
CA ARG A 334 -13.51 9.11 -0.30
C ARG A 334 -13.57 9.30 1.23
N GLY A 335 -13.39 10.55 1.66
CA GLY A 335 -13.47 10.99 3.06
C GLY A 335 -12.19 10.80 3.86
N GLN A 336 -11.09 10.36 3.25
CA GLN A 336 -9.80 10.22 3.91
C GLN A 336 -8.86 11.43 3.66
N ALA A 337 -7.79 11.52 4.43
CA ALA A 337 -6.90 12.68 4.41
C ALA A 337 -6.16 12.88 3.07
N LEU A 338 -5.89 11.79 2.36
CA LEU A 338 -5.23 11.78 1.05
C LEU A 338 -6.22 11.53 -0.09
N GLU A 339 -7.51 11.87 0.12
CA GLU A 339 -8.58 11.63 -0.86
C GLU A 339 -8.17 12.04 -2.28
N SER A 340 -7.98 11.07 -3.13
CA SER A 340 -7.64 11.19 -4.56
C SER A 340 -8.20 10.01 -5.35
N THR A 341 -9.45 9.64 -5.04
CA THR A 341 -10.14 8.49 -5.62
C THR A 341 -10.21 8.60 -7.13
N VAL A 342 -9.73 7.57 -7.83
CA VAL A 342 -9.89 7.43 -9.28
C VAL A 342 -11.38 7.29 -9.60
N GLU A 343 -11.89 8.07 -10.57
CA GLU A 343 -13.29 8.06 -10.95
C GLU A 343 -13.76 6.69 -11.46
N GLU A 344 -14.96 6.30 -11.09
CA GLU A 344 -15.52 4.96 -11.33
C GLU A 344 -15.46 4.55 -12.81
N TRP A 345 -15.71 5.49 -13.73
CA TRP A 345 -15.67 5.22 -15.16
C TRP A 345 -14.28 4.77 -15.66
N PHE A 346 -13.21 5.23 -15.01
CA PHE A 346 -11.83 4.94 -15.42
C PHE A 346 -11.22 3.74 -14.69
N LYS A 347 -11.78 3.30 -13.57
CA LYS A 347 -11.24 2.17 -12.77
C LYS A 347 -11.00 0.89 -13.59
N PRO A 348 -11.92 0.43 -14.48
CA PRO A 348 -11.65 -0.74 -15.30
C PRO A 348 -10.41 -0.60 -16.19
N ALA A 349 -10.20 0.59 -16.78
CA ALA A 349 -9.02 0.89 -17.59
C ALA A 349 -7.74 0.97 -16.74
N ALA A 350 -7.82 1.62 -15.57
CA ALA A 350 -6.72 1.72 -14.62
C ALA A 350 -6.27 0.31 -14.14
N TYR A 351 -7.21 -0.55 -13.76
CA TYR A 351 -6.87 -1.92 -13.36
C TYR A 351 -6.33 -2.76 -14.53
N ALA A 352 -6.84 -2.60 -15.75
CA ALA A 352 -6.27 -3.26 -16.92
C ALA A 352 -4.81 -2.82 -17.14
N LEU A 353 -4.52 -1.52 -16.97
CA LEU A 353 -3.15 -0.98 -17.07
C LEU A 353 -2.22 -1.64 -16.05
N LEU A 354 -2.63 -1.77 -14.78
CA LEU A 354 -1.81 -2.37 -13.73
C LEU A 354 -1.68 -3.90 -13.88
N LEU A 355 -2.80 -4.59 -14.12
CA LEU A 355 -2.86 -6.05 -14.08
C LEU A 355 -2.30 -6.72 -15.35
N LEU A 356 -2.43 -6.08 -16.52
CA LEU A 356 -2.10 -6.73 -17.80
C LEU A 356 -0.75 -6.27 -18.40
N ARG A 357 -0.09 -5.28 -17.83
CA ARG A 357 1.28 -4.91 -18.16
C ARG A 357 2.29 -5.72 -17.34
N GLN A 358 3.57 -5.65 -17.73
CA GLN A 358 4.64 -6.40 -17.05
C GLN A 358 5.30 -5.62 -15.91
N GLN A 359 5.10 -4.30 -15.84
CA GLN A 359 5.77 -3.43 -14.89
C GLN A 359 5.10 -3.47 -13.51
N GLY A 360 5.93 -3.58 -12.48
CA GLY A 360 5.50 -3.48 -11.08
C GLY A 360 4.74 -4.69 -10.54
N LEU A 361 4.49 -4.67 -9.25
CA LEU A 361 3.60 -5.59 -8.55
C LEU A 361 2.24 -4.90 -8.38
N PRO A 362 1.19 -5.32 -9.10
CA PRO A 362 -0.12 -4.70 -8.98
C PRO A 362 -0.81 -5.09 -7.67
N CYS A 363 -1.39 -4.09 -7.02
CA CYS A 363 -2.22 -4.23 -5.82
C CYS A 363 -3.68 -3.96 -6.14
N VAL A 364 -4.56 -4.90 -5.83
CA VAL A 364 -6.01 -4.74 -5.89
C VAL A 364 -6.51 -4.23 -4.54
N PHE A 365 -7.33 -3.18 -4.56
CA PHE A 365 -7.90 -2.61 -3.35
C PHE A 365 -9.21 -3.31 -2.96
N TYR A 366 -9.35 -3.63 -1.66
CA TYR A 366 -10.56 -4.25 -1.10
C TYR A 366 -11.83 -3.46 -1.42
N GLY A 367 -11.77 -2.12 -1.26
CA GLY A 367 -12.91 -1.24 -1.52
C GLY A 367 -13.37 -1.25 -2.98
N ASP A 368 -12.47 -1.48 -3.93
CA ASP A 368 -12.84 -1.63 -5.34
C ASP A 368 -13.37 -3.03 -5.65
N TYR A 369 -12.88 -4.05 -4.96
CA TYR A 369 -13.29 -5.43 -5.23
C TYR A 369 -14.61 -5.81 -4.55
N TYR A 370 -14.82 -5.40 -3.28
CA TYR A 370 -16.01 -5.76 -2.48
C TYR A 370 -16.99 -4.60 -2.31
N GLY A 371 -16.65 -3.41 -2.78
CA GLY A 371 -17.40 -2.19 -2.51
C GLY A 371 -17.10 -1.58 -1.14
N ILE A 372 -17.58 -0.37 -0.93
CA ILE A 372 -17.51 0.38 0.32
C ILE A 372 -18.93 0.70 0.76
N SER A 373 -19.24 0.47 2.03
CA SER A 373 -20.56 0.73 2.58
C SER A 373 -20.60 2.02 3.42
N GLY A 374 -21.83 2.50 3.74
CA GLY A 374 -22.04 3.64 4.64
C GLY A 374 -22.01 4.99 3.96
N LYS A 375 -21.47 6.02 4.63
CA LYS A 375 -21.52 7.42 4.18
C LYS A 375 -20.82 7.65 2.84
N TYR A 376 -19.76 6.94 2.59
CA TYR A 376 -18.91 7.06 1.40
C TYR A 376 -19.03 5.82 0.52
N ALA A 377 -20.27 5.28 0.41
CA ALA A 377 -20.55 4.08 -0.34
C ALA A 377 -20.05 4.16 -1.79
N GLN A 378 -19.48 3.04 -2.24
CA GLN A 378 -19.00 2.81 -3.60
C GLN A 378 -19.45 1.41 -4.02
N GLU A 379 -19.94 1.29 -5.25
CA GLU A 379 -20.26 0.00 -5.85
C GLU A 379 -18.98 -0.83 -6.06
N ASP A 380 -19.09 -2.13 -6.07
CA ASP A 380 -17.97 -3.01 -6.37
C ASP A 380 -17.67 -3.07 -7.87
N PHE A 381 -16.43 -3.39 -8.20
CA PHE A 381 -15.97 -3.66 -9.56
C PHE A 381 -15.65 -5.15 -9.76
N LYS A 382 -16.23 -6.00 -8.91
CA LYS A 382 -15.93 -7.42 -8.82
C LYS A 382 -16.00 -8.12 -10.17
N GLU A 383 -17.05 -7.91 -10.95
CA GLU A 383 -17.24 -8.60 -12.23
C GLU A 383 -16.09 -8.34 -13.22
N VAL A 384 -15.67 -7.09 -13.37
CA VAL A 384 -14.56 -6.74 -14.28
C VAL A 384 -13.22 -7.16 -13.71
N LEU A 385 -13.04 -7.05 -12.40
CA LEU A 385 -11.80 -7.47 -11.72
C LEU A 385 -11.61 -8.98 -11.76
N ASP A 386 -12.67 -9.79 -11.61
CA ASP A 386 -12.61 -11.25 -11.77
C ASP A 386 -12.10 -11.62 -13.17
N LYS A 387 -12.60 -10.95 -14.24
CA LYS A 387 -12.13 -11.15 -15.62
C LYS A 387 -10.67 -10.73 -15.78
N LEU A 388 -10.29 -9.55 -15.32
CA LEU A 388 -8.92 -9.04 -15.44
C LEU A 388 -7.90 -9.90 -14.67
N LEU A 389 -8.26 -10.38 -13.49
CA LEU A 389 -7.42 -11.28 -12.70
C LEU A 389 -7.27 -12.66 -13.39
N ALA A 390 -8.35 -13.19 -13.95
CA ALA A 390 -8.28 -14.44 -14.74
C ALA A 390 -7.39 -14.27 -15.98
N ILE A 391 -7.49 -13.14 -16.70
CA ILE A 391 -6.63 -12.81 -17.84
C ILE A 391 -5.17 -12.68 -17.40
N ARG A 392 -4.91 -11.95 -16.29
CA ARG A 392 -3.55 -11.84 -15.73
C ARG A 392 -2.94 -13.19 -15.42
N LYS A 393 -3.69 -14.03 -14.70
CA LYS A 393 -3.25 -15.37 -14.28
C LYS A 393 -2.90 -16.27 -15.46
N ASN A 394 -3.67 -16.18 -16.54
CA ASN A 394 -3.59 -17.16 -17.63
C ASN A 394 -2.92 -16.64 -18.90
N LEU A 395 -2.98 -15.33 -19.21
CA LEU A 395 -2.61 -14.80 -20.53
C LEU A 395 -1.59 -13.66 -20.51
N ALA A 396 -1.46 -12.88 -19.43
CA ALA A 396 -0.62 -11.67 -19.42
C ALA A 396 0.88 -11.99 -19.28
N TYR A 397 1.43 -12.71 -20.26
CA TYR A 397 2.82 -13.16 -20.29
C TYR A 397 3.55 -12.74 -21.56
N GLY A 398 4.85 -13.04 -21.61
CA GLY A 398 5.69 -12.77 -22.77
C GLY A 398 6.16 -11.30 -22.86
N GLU A 399 6.74 -10.98 -24.00
CA GLU A 399 7.23 -9.62 -24.27
C GLU A 399 6.07 -8.63 -24.40
N GLN A 400 6.34 -7.37 -24.05
CA GLN A 400 5.37 -6.29 -24.16
C GLN A 400 5.79 -5.31 -25.25
N VAL A 401 4.84 -4.95 -26.12
CA VAL A 401 5.01 -3.91 -27.14
C VAL A 401 3.93 -2.86 -26.95
N ASP A 402 4.35 -1.61 -26.76
CA ASP A 402 3.47 -0.49 -26.50
C ASP A 402 3.11 0.27 -27.80
N TYR A 403 1.85 0.72 -27.88
CA TYR A 403 1.27 1.54 -28.94
C TYR A 403 0.70 2.82 -28.34
N PHE A 404 1.60 3.66 -27.80
CA PHE A 404 1.27 4.94 -27.14
C PHE A 404 1.48 6.10 -28.11
N ASP A 405 0.78 6.06 -29.25
CA ASP A 405 0.92 6.98 -30.40
C ASP A 405 -0.27 7.95 -30.58
N ASP A 406 -1.33 7.79 -29.77
CA ASP A 406 -2.52 8.66 -29.78
C ASP A 406 -2.82 9.16 -28.36
N ALA A 407 -3.08 10.46 -28.23
CA ALA A 407 -3.32 11.09 -26.94
C ALA A 407 -4.55 10.55 -26.18
N ASN A 408 -5.55 10.09 -26.91
CA ASN A 408 -6.80 9.60 -26.32
C ASN A 408 -7.04 8.10 -26.50
N CYS A 409 -6.10 7.41 -27.15
CA CYS A 409 -6.17 5.96 -27.32
C CYS A 409 -4.78 5.36 -27.25
N ILE A 410 -4.50 4.59 -26.20
CA ILE A 410 -3.27 3.82 -26.05
C ILE A 410 -3.57 2.33 -26.09
N GLY A 411 -2.57 1.53 -26.42
CA GLY A 411 -2.67 0.09 -26.39
C GLY A 411 -1.35 -0.59 -26.16
N TRP A 412 -1.36 -1.87 -25.89
CA TRP A 412 -0.17 -2.72 -25.83
C TRP A 412 -0.52 -4.16 -26.17
N VAL A 413 0.48 -4.91 -26.56
CA VAL A 413 0.40 -6.35 -26.79
C VAL A 413 1.32 -7.08 -25.82
N ARG A 414 0.84 -8.17 -25.26
CA ARG A 414 1.67 -9.19 -24.60
C ARG A 414 1.76 -10.39 -25.54
N SER A 415 2.98 -10.82 -25.86
CA SER A 415 3.20 -11.84 -26.90
C SER A 415 2.74 -13.26 -26.50
N GLY A 416 2.39 -13.46 -25.23
CA GLY A 416 2.25 -14.81 -24.68
C GLY A 416 3.60 -15.45 -24.34
N ALA A 417 3.59 -16.52 -23.58
CA ALA A 417 4.74 -17.38 -23.32
C ALA A 417 4.50 -18.76 -23.97
N GLU A 418 5.43 -19.70 -23.76
CA GLU A 418 5.26 -21.06 -24.24
C GLU A 418 3.91 -21.65 -23.76
N ASN A 419 3.06 -22.06 -24.72
CA ASN A 419 1.68 -22.52 -24.51
C ASN A 419 0.63 -21.45 -24.10
N GLN A 420 0.95 -20.16 -24.23
CA GLN A 420 0.00 -19.08 -23.96
C GLN A 420 -0.20 -18.24 -25.22
N THR A 421 -1.43 -17.78 -25.40
CA THR A 421 -1.80 -16.95 -26.53
C THR A 421 -1.49 -15.47 -26.24
N PRO A 422 -1.22 -14.65 -27.27
CA PRO A 422 -1.03 -13.23 -27.08
C PRO A 422 -2.35 -12.58 -26.66
N LEU A 423 -2.21 -11.42 -26.02
CA LEU A 423 -3.34 -10.52 -25.78
C LEU A 423 -3.00 -9.10 -26.27
N ALA A 424 -4.03 -8.40 -26.76
CA ALA A 424 -3.95 -7.00 -27.13
C ALA A 424 -4.93 -6.20 -26.26
N VAL A 425 -4.45 -5.10 -25.67
CA VAL A 425 -5.25 -4.26 -24.76
C VAL A 425 -5.29 -2.84 -25.31
N LEU A 426 -6.47 -2.23 -25.27
CA LEU A 426 -6.67 -0.82 -25.62
C LEU A 426 -7.43 -0.10 -24.55
N ILE A 427 -7.04 1.16 -24.33
CA ILE A 427 -7.73 2.12 -23.44
C ILE A 427 -8.04 3.37 -24.25
N SER A 428 -9.30 3.83 -24.15
CA SER A 428 -9.70 5.16 -24.62
C SER A 428 -10.26 5.97 -23.44
N ASN A 429 -9.85 7.24 -23.32
CA ASN A 429 -10.45 8.20 -22.39
C ASN A 429 -11.37 9.21 -23.09
N ALA A 430 -11.65 9.00 -24.38
CA ALA A 430 -12.47 9.86 -25.21
C ALA A 430 -13.42 9.01 -26.09
N GLN A 431 -13.58 9.37 -27.35
CA GLN A 431 -14.44 8.67 -28.30
C GLN A 431 -13.94 7.25 -28.60
N ALA A 432 -14.82 6.43 -29.13
CA ALA A 432 -14.47 5.11 -29.65
C ALA A 432 -13.36 5.22 -30.68
N ASN A 433 -12.40 4.29 -30.64
CA ASN A 433 -11.21 4.30 -31.48
C ASN A 433 -10.81 2.85 -31.86
N SER A 434 -9.76 2.69 -32.66
CA SER A 434 -9.15 1.41 -32.97
C SER A 434 -7.67 1.55 -33.23
N LYS A 435 -6.91 0.46 -33.00
CA LYS A 435 -5.47 0.39 -33.33
C LYS A 435 -5.14 -0.88 -34.07
N SER A 436 -4.32 -0.73 -35.10
CA SER A 436 -3.68 -1.87 -35.76
C SER A 436 -2.46 -2.29 -34.96
N MET A 437 -2.52 -3.48 -34.35
CA MET A 437 -1.44 -3.97 -33.47
C MET A 437 -0.96 -5.34 -33.92
N PHE A 438 0.35 -5.56 -33.87
CA PHE A 438 0.98 -6.82 -34.22
C PHE A 438 0.92 -7.80 -33.06
N VAL A 439 0.32 -8.98 -33.30
CA VAL A 439 0.21 -10.05 -32.31
C VAL A 439 1.02 -11.31 -32.66
N GLY A 440 1.59 -11.35 -33.84
CA GLY A 440 2.45 -12.46 -34.33
C GLY A 440 1.95 -13.07 -35.64
N HIS A 441 2.88 -13.44 -36.53
CA HIS A 441 2.57 -14.08 -37.83
C HIS A 441 1.93 -15.45 -37.65
N GLU A 442 2.27 -16.15 -36.60
CA GLU A 442 1.73 -17.47 -36.24
C GLU A 442 0.23 -17.47 -35.92
N TRP A 443 -0.32 -16.27 -35.62
CA TRP A 443 -1.74 -16.07 -35.33
C TRP A 443 -2.57 -15.63 -36.55
N ALA A 444 -1.96 -15.59 -37.75
CA ALA A 444 -2.69 -15.28 -38.99
C ALA A 444 -3.94 -16.19 -39.16
N ASP A 445 -5.02 -15.58 -39.64
CA ASP A 445 -6.34 -16.20 -39.80
C ASP A 445 -7.04 -16.63 -38.49
N GLN A 446 -6.42 -16.41 -37.30
CA GLN A 446 -7.08 -16.62 -36.02
C GLN A 446 -8.00 -15.44 -35.71
N THR A 447 -9.10 -15.75 -35.01
CA THR A 447 -10.12 -14.77 -34.64
C THR A 447 -10.06 -14.47 -33.16
N PHE A 448 -9.84 -13.20 -32.81
CA PHE A 448 -9.81 -12.69 -31.44
C PHE A 448 -11.18 -12.12 -31.07
N VAL A 449 -11.52 -12.25 -29.79
CA VAL A 449 -12.73 -11.69 -29.16
C VAL A 449 -12.35 -10.78 -28.00
N ASP A 450 -13.22 -9.83 -27.65
CA ASP A 450 -13.02 -9.03 -26.43
C ASP A 450 -13.36 -9.90 -25.20
N LEU A 451 -12.34 -10.20 -24.41
CA LEU A 451 -12.42 -11.06 -23.21
C LEU A 451 -13.17 -10.40 -22.05
N LEU A 452 -13.34 -9.06 -22.08
CA LEU A 452 -14.18 -8.34 -21.11
C LEU A 452 -15.66 -8.38 -21.50
N GLY A 453 -15.95 -8.57 -22.79
CA GLY A 453 -17.30 -8.63 -23.33
C GLY A 453 -17.91 -7.25 -23.61
N ASN A 454 -17.10 -6.20 -23.73
CA ASN A 454 -17.56 -4.84 -24.06
C ASN A 454 -17.85 -4.68 -25.57
N HIS A 455 -17.29 -5.57 -26.41
CA HIS A 455 -17.50 -5.62 -27.85
C HIS A 455 -18.02 -6.97 -28.30
N ALA A 456 -19.02 -6.96 -29.21
CA ALA A 456 -19.53 -8.16 -29.86
C ALA A 456 -18.78 -8.49 -31.16
N GLU A 457 -17.99 -7.52 -31.66
CA GLU A 457 -17.19 -7.70 -32.86
C GLU A 457 -16.09 -8.73 -32.64
N GLN A 458 -15.66 -9.35 -33.72
CA GLN A 458 -14.50 -10.24 -33.76
C GLN A 458 -13.43 -9.66 -34.65
N VAL A 459 -12.17 -9.84 -34.27
CA VAL A 459 -11.01 -9.36 -35.02
C VAL A 459 -10.24 -10.54 -35.59
N THR A 460 -10.23 -10.68 -36.91
CA THR A 460 -9.43 -11.70 -37.60
C THR A 460 -8.02 -11.13 -37.88
N ILE A 461 -6.99 -11.84 -37.46
CA ILE A 461 -5.61 -11.47 -37.67
C ILE A 461 -5.24 -11.67 -39.14
N ASN A 462 -4.69 -10.62 -39.77
CA ASN A 462 -4.31 -10.69 -41.19
C ASN A 462 -3.02 -11.52 -41.41
N SER A 463 -2.65 -11.76 -42.66
CA SER A 463 -1.48 -12.57 -43.03
C SER A 463 -0.13 -11.97 -42.58
N ASN A 464 -0.12 -10.70 -42.19
CA ASN A 464 1.06 -10.02 -41.65
C ASN A 464 1.11 -10.03 -40.11
N GLY A 465 0.19 -10.74 -39.44
CA GLY A 465 0.15 -10.86 -37.97
C GLY A 465 -0.49 -9.68 -37.24
N TYR A 466 -1.21 -8.79 -37.97
CA TYR A 466 -1.89 -7.63 -37.38
C TYR A 466 -3.39 -7.87 -37.23
N GLY A 467 -3.97 -7.33 -36.16
CA GLY A 467 -5.40 -7.14 -35.97
C GLY A 467 -5.73 -5.66 -35.80
N ASP A 468 -6.88 -5.24 -36.35
CA ASP A 468 -7.44 -3.90 -36.11
C ASP A 468 -8.41 -3.97 -34.96
N PHE A 469 -7.91 -3.71 -33.74
CA PHE A 469 -8.64 -3.89 -32.49
C PHE A 469 -9.41 -2.62 -32.11
N PRO A 470 -10.74 -2.69 -31.91
CA PRO A 470 -11.54 -1.55 -31.46
C PRO A 470 -11.57 -1.41 -29.94
N VAL A 471 -11.85 -0.18 -29.50
CA VAL A 471 -12.22 0.16 -28.11
C VAL A 471 -13.37 1.14 -28.10
N ALA A 472 -14.33 0.97 -27.20
CA ALA A 472 -15.47 1.86 -27.05
C ALA A 472 -15.07 3.22 -26.44
N GLU A 473 -15.99 4.18 -26.49
CA GLU A 473 -15.84 5.48 -25.83
C GLU A 473 -15.58 5.31 -24.34
N ALA A 474 -14.57 6.02 -23.80
CA ALA A 474 -14.20 6.06 -22.37
C ALA A 474 -14.19 4.65 -21.74
N SER A 475 -13.46 3.73 -22.36
CA SER A 475 -13.51 2.30 -22.03
C SER A 475 -12.16 1.60 -22.19
N VAL A 476 -12.15 0.33 -21.85
CA VAL A 476 -11.05 -0.61 -22.08
C VAL A 476 -11.56 -1.84 -22.85
N SER A 477 -10.75 -2.36 -23.74
CA SER A 477 -10.98 -3.68 -24.40
C SER A 477 -9.74 -4.56 -24.28
N VAL A 478 -9.97 -5.86 -24.13
CA VAL A 478 -8.90 -6.86 -23.99
C VAL A 478 -9.15 -8.00 -24.97
N TRP A 479 -8.34 -8.11 -25.98
CA TRP A 479 -8.51 -9.00 -27.10
C TRP A 479 -7.60 -10.23 -26.99
N GLY A 480 -8.20 -11.41 -27.12
CA GLY A 480 -7.51 -12.68 -27.10
C GLY A 480 -8.30 -13.76 -27.83
N LEU A 481 -7.74 -14.96 -27.92
CA LEU A 481 -8.50 -16.12 -28.45
C LEU A 481 -9.67 -16.43 -27.51
N PRO A 482 -10.83 -16.84 -28.05
CA PRO A 482 -11.93 -17.34 -27.24
C PRO A 482 -11.51 -18.58 -26.45
N ASN A 483 -11.95 -18.67 -25.18
CA ASN A 483 -11.72 -19.84 -24.31
C ASN A 483 -12.42 -21.08 -24.78
#